data_9b27b0786ec25868762a4b48c450dd91
#
_entry.id   9b27b0786ec25868762a4b48c450dd91
#
_cell.length_a   1.000
_cell.length_b   1.000
_cell.length_c   1.000
_cell.angle_alpha   90.00
_cell.angle_beta   90.00
_cell.angle_gamma   90.00
#
_symmetry.space_group_name_H-M   'P 1'
#
loop_
_entity.id
_entity.type
_entity.pdbx_description
1 polymer ?
#
loop_
_entity_poly.entity_id
_entity_poly.type
_entity_poly.pdbx_seq_one_letter_code
_entity_poly.pdbx_strand_id
1 'polypeptide(L)'
;HVHGDREGAPAMEMTKWFDTNYHYLAPEFTVDQTFRLGSTKALDEYLEAKGQGIDTRPVLLGPVSYLLLGKTRGDFDVLSLLPRLLPVYAEVLRSLARAGATWVQLDEPCLVTDLSDEARAAYDHAYRVLTDVTPPIKVMLTTYFGGLGDNMATALKLPVHGLHIDLVRAPEQLAEVARMSRAEQVLSLGVIDGRNVWKADLNAVLARVEPVVASDREVVLAPSCSLLHTPIDLERETALDPDIKDWLAFAEQKVAELATLARALNEGRAAVKAELDASTASVASRRTSPRINDPKVQARTADEDPALSRRLSGFEIRRQVQRRRLSLPPYPTTTIGSFPQTAEVRKARAEHGKGVIDDAAYAAFLREETARTVKRQEDLGLDVLVHGEFERNDMVQYFGEQLSGFVFTKAAWVQSYGSRCVRPPIIYGDVSRPRPMTVEWWRYAQSLSDRPMKGMLTGPVTILNWSFVRDDQPRRETCRQIAFAIRDEVIDLETAGAAVIQIDEAALREGLPLRRADWAGYLDWAVECFRIAASGVRDETQIHTHMCYSEFNDIIQSIGAMDADVISIETSRSKMELL
;
A
#
# COMPACT_ATOMS: atom_id res chain seq x y z
N HIS A 1 6.43 -12.23 -19.24
CA HIS A 1 6.49 -13.16 -18.09
C HIS A 1 5.25 -13.08 -17.18
N VAL A 2 4.51 -11.97 -17.15
CA VAL A 2 3.25 -11.85 -16.35
C VAL A 2 2.19 -12.87 -16.79
N HIS A 3 2.19 -13.28 -18.06
CA HIS A 3 1.24 -14.23 -18.63
C HIS A 3 1.86 -15.59 -18.97
N GLY A 4 3.08 -15.87 -18.49
CA GLY A 4 3.88 -17.00 -18.99
C GLY A 4 4.45 -16.73 -20.38
N ASP A 5 5.01 -17.72 -21.01
CA ASP A 5 5.45 -17.65 -22.39
C ASP A 5 4.71 -18.65 -23.29
N ARG A 6 4.94 -18.57 -24.61
CA ARG A 6 4.32 -19.48 -25.58
C ARG A 6 4.90 -20.90 -25.54
N GLU A 7 6.01 -21.09 -24.82
CA GLU A 7 6.71 -22.37 -24.67
C GLU A 7 6.26 -23.14 -23.41
N GLY A 8 5.26 -22.60 -22.67
CA GLY A 8 4.62 -23.24 -21.53
C GLY A 8 5.22 -22.89 -20.16
N ALA A 9 6.10 -21.88 -20.06
CA ALA A 9 6.52 -21.39 -18.75
C ALA A 9 5.34 -20.73 -18.03
N PRO A 10 5.05 -21.10 -16.76
CA PRO A 10 3.98 -20.49 -16.00
C PRO A 10 4.26 -19.00 -15.75
N ALA A 11 3.19 -18.24 -15.54
CA ALA A 11 3.30 -16.86 -15.09
C ALA A 11 4.01 -16.82 -13.73
N MET A 12 4.98 -15.89 -13.60
CA MET A 12 5.64 -15.64 -12.31
C MET A 12 4.66 -14.92 -11.38
N GLU A 13 4.82 -15.15 -10.09
CA GLU A 13 4.01 -14.48 -9.08
C GLU A 13 4.29 -12.98 -9.09
N MET A 14 3.22 -12.20 -9.04
CA MET A 14 3.27 -10.76 -8.86
C MET A 14 2.85 -10.43 -7.43
N THR A 15 3.71 -9.74 -6.69
CA THR A 15 3.45 -9.36 -5.31
C THR A 15 3.79 -7.89 -5.07
N LYS A 16 3.27 -7.31 -3.99
CA LYS A 16 3.53 -5.91 -3.64
C LYS A 16 4.99 -5.67 -3.26
N TRP A 17 5.49 -4.51 -3.66
CA TRP A 17 6.75 -3.97 -3.18
C TRP A 17 6.53 -3.37 -1.79
N PHE A 18 6.71 -4.20 -0.77
CA PHE A 18 6.45 -3.85 0.63
C PHE A 18 5.00 -3.34 0.84
N ASP A 19 4.81 -2.24 1.54
CA ASP A 19 3.51 -1.63 1.80
C ASP A 19 3.08 -0.59 0.74
N THR A 20 3.69 -0.63 -0.45
CA THR A 20 3.40 0.32 -1.54
C THR A 20 2.29 -0.17 -2.47
N ASN A 21 1.85 0.70 -3.39
CA ASN A 21 0.96 0.31 -4.49
C ASN A 21 1.70 -0.37 -5.66
N TYR A 22 3.04 -0.33 -5.66
CA TYR A 22 3.86 -0.95 -6.69
C TYR A 22 3.95 -2.45 -6.49
N HIS A 23 3.87 -3.20 -7.60
CA HIS A 23 4.03 -4.65 -7.61
C HIS A 23 5.23 -5.04 -8.45
N TYR A 24 5.94 -6.05 -8.02
CA TYR A 24 7.05 -6.63 -8.78
C TYR A 24 6.77 -8.11 -9.06
N LEU A 25 7.47 -8.65 -10.06
CA LEU A 25 7.47 -10.08 -10.33
C LEU A 25 8.50 -10.73 -9.43
N ALA A 26 8.05 -11.60 -8.52
CA ALA A 26 8.95 -12.33 -7.64
C ALA A 26 9.79 -13.30 -8.49
N PRO A 27 11.14 -13.16 -8.50
CA PRO A 27 11.97 -14.10 -9.22
C PRO A 27 11.87 -15.49 -8.58
N GLU A 28 11.83 -16.53 -9.41
CA GLU A 28 11.80 -17.92 -8.97
C GLU A 28 13.14 -18.58 -9.27
N PHE A 29 13.76 -19.15 -8.23
CA PHE A 29 15.10 -19.71 -8.30
C PHE A 29 15.09 -21.22 -8.16
N THR A 30 16.00 -21.88 -8.88
CA THR A 30 16.34 -23.30 -8.71
C THR A 30 17.72 -23.45 -8.07
N VAL A 31 18.01 -24.57 -7.44
CA VAL A 31 19.29 -24.81 -6.74
C VAL A 31 20.51 -24.73 -7.69
N ASP A 32 20.31 -25.03 -8.95
CA ASP A 32 21.34 -24.98 -10.03
C ASP A 32 21.31 -23.67 -10.83
N GLN A 33 20.55 -22.66 -10.38
CA GLN A 33 20.38 -21.38 -11.05
C GLN A 33 21.73 -20.76 -11.43
N THR A 34 21.84 -20.35 -12.69
CA THR A 34 22.94 -19.54 -13.21
C THR A 34 22.46 -18.14 -13.52
N PHE A 35 23.37 -17.16 -13.44
CA PHE A 35 23.08 -15.77 -13.70
C PHE A 35 23.95 -15.23 -14.81
N ARG A 36 23.38 -14.35 -15.62
CA ARG A 36 24.10 -13.61 -16.67
C ARG A 36 23.49 -12.22 -16.81
N LEU A 37 24.28 -11.24 -17.26
CA LEU A 37 23.75 -9.93 -17.59
C LEU A 37 22.81 -10.05 -18.79
N GLY A 38 21.53 -9.78 -18.56
CA GLY A 38 20.47 -9.88 -19.58
C GLY A 38 20.09 -8.55 -20.22
N SER A 39 20.55 -7.42 -19.64
CA SER A 39 20.21 -6.08 -20.12
C SER A 39 21.26 -5.07 -19.69
N THR A 40 21.54 -4.10 -20.54
CA THR A 40 22.41 -2.95 -20.27
C THR A 40 21.65 -1.72 -19.79
N LYS A 41 20.35 -1.87 -19.45
CA LYS A 41 19.44 -0.77 -19.14
C LYS A 41 20.03 0.28 -18.19
N ALA A 42 20.62 -0.14 -17.07
CA ALA A 42 21.19 0.80 -16.10
C ALA A 42 22.34 1.63 -16.69
N LEU A 43 23.18 1.02 -17.56
CA LEU A 43 24.24 1.72 -18.27
C LEU A 43 23.68 2.65 -19.35
N ASP A 44 22.69 2.19 -20.10
CA ASP A 44 22.10 2.96 -21.21
C ASP A 44 21.40 4.22 -20.67
N GLU A 45 20.63 4.11 -19.59
CA GLU A 45 19.96 5.23 -18.93
C GLU A 45 20.96 6.22 -18.31
N TYR A 46 22.06 5.72 -17.73
CA TYR A 46 23.15 6.59 -17.26
C TYR A 46 23.79 7.37 -18.40
N LEU A 47 24.09 6.71 -19.52
CA LEU A 47 24.70 7.34 -20.71
C LEU A 47 23.74 8.35 -21.36
N GLU A 48 22.47 8.07 -21.40
CA GLU A 48 21.44 8.98 -21.92
C GLU A 48 21.40 10.28 -21.09
N ALA A 49 21.33 10.17 -19.76
CA ALA A 49 21.37 11.33 -18.87
C ALA A 49 22.67 12.13 -19.01
N LYS A 50 23.81 11.43 -19.06
CA LYS A 50 25.14 12.03 -19.25
C LYS A 50 25.25 12.76 -20.59
N GLY A 51 24.65 12.19 -21.65
CA GLY A 51 24.59 12.84 -22.97
C GLY A 51 23.79 14.14 -22.97
N GLN A 52 22.88 14.32 -22.03
CA GLN A 52 22.14 15.55 -21.79
C GLN A 52 22.84 16.52 -20.81
N GLY A 53 24.06 16.18 -20.36
CA GLY A 53 24.81 16.99 -19.40
C GLY A 53 24.33 16.83 -17.94
N ILE A 54 23.56 15.79 -17.65
CA ILE A 54 23.04 15.50 -16.31
C ILE A 54 23.89 14.41 -15.68
N ASP A 55 24.51 14.72 -14.53
CA ASP A 55 25.25 13.75 -13.74
C ASP A 55 24.26 13.01 -12.81
N THR A 56 24.10 11.70 -13.03
CA THR A 56 23.16 10.87 -12.30
C THR A 56 23.88 9.77 -11.52
N ARG A 57 23.23 9.30 -10.47
CA ARG A 57 23.63 8.12 -9.72
C ARG A 57 22.74 6.95 -10.13
N PRO A 58 23.26 5.94 -10.87
CA PRO A 58 22.51 4.75 -11.22
C PRO A 58 21.99 4.02 -9.98
N VAL A 59 20.77 3.51 -10.04
CA VAL A 59 20.11 2.78 -8.95
C VAL A 59 19.88 1.33 -9.37
N LEU A 60 20.30 0.40 -8.53
CA LEU A 60 20.09 -1.03 -8.70
C LEU A 60 19.50 -1.61 -7.42
N LEU A 61 18.66 -2.63 -7.55
CA LEU A 61 18.32 -3.47 -6.40
C LEU A 61 19.57 -4.21 -5.94
N GLY A 62 19.84 -4.24 -4.65
CA GLY A 62 20.99 -4.92 -4.10
C GLY A 62 20.86 -6.46 -4.18
N PRO A 63 21.98 -7.19 -4.27
CA PRO A 63 21.96 -8.63 -4.55
C PRO A 63 21.33 -9.46 -3.42
N VAL A 64 21.45 -9.02 -2.18
CA VAL A 64 20.88 -9.78 -1.05
C VAL A 64 19.37 -9.62 -1.01
N SER A 65 18.87 -8.39 -1.13
CA SER A 65 17.42 -8.17 -1.24
C SER A 65 16.83 -8.82 -2.49
N TYR A 66 17.56 -8.83 -3.62
CA TYR A 66 17.10 -9.53 -4.83
C TYR A 66 16.85 -11.02 -4.59
N LEU A 67 17.74 -11.70 -3.86
CA LEU A 67 17.58 -13.12 -3.53
C LEU A 67 16.48 -13.32 -2.49
N LEU A 68 16.46 -12.52 -1.41
CA LEU A 68 15.48 -12.64 -0.32
C LEU A 68 14.04 -12.35 -0.75
N LEU A 69 13.85 -11.51 -1.76
CA LEU A 69 12.54 -11.16 -2.33
C LEU A 69 12.08 -12.15 -3.42
N GLY A 70 12.90 -13.12 -3.76
CA GLY A 70 12.55 -14.20 -4.67
C GLY A 70 11.97 -15.41 -3.94
N LYS A 71 11.51 -16.39 -4.73
CA LYS A 71 10.99 -17.67 -4.24
C LYS A 71 11.86 -18.82 -4.74
N THR A 72 12.00 -19.86 -3.91
CA THR A 72 12.72 -21.07 -4.30
C THR A 72 11.77 -22.11 -4.90
N ARG A 73 12.19 -22.77 -5.98
CA ARG A 73 11.58 -23.98 -6.49
C ARG A 73 12.33 -25.17 -5.90
N GLY A 74 11.83 -25.69 -4.80
CA GLY A 74 12.46 -26.74 -4.01
C GLY A 74 12.98 -26.21 -2.67
N ASP A 75 13.44 -27.13 -1.83
CA ASP A 75 13.93 -26.84 -0.48
C ASP A 75 15.47 -26.63 -0.53
N PHE A 76 15.88 -25.37 -0.54
CA PHE A 76 17.27 -24.95 -0.45
C PHE A 76 17.38 -23.50 0.04
N ASP A 77 18.51 -23.16 0.64
CA ASP A 77 18.80 -21.76 1.02
C ASP A 77 19.08 -20.91 -0.23
N VAL A 78 18.22 -19.91 -0.49
CA VAL A 78 18.35 -19.00 -1.63
C VAL A 78 19.67 -18.21 -1.60
N LEU A 79 20.22 -17.92 -0.42
CA LEU A 79 21.50 -17.21 -0.27
C LEU A 79 22.69 -18.02 -0.74
N SER A 80 22.58 -19.34 -0.88
CA SER A 80 23.59 -20.19 -1.52
C SER A 80 23.86 -19.83 -2.98
N LEU A 81 22.97 -19.07 -3.62
CA LEU A 81 23.14 -18.56 -4.99
C LEU A 81 23.98 -17.29 -5.07
N LEU A 82 24.23 -16.60 -3.95
CA LEU A 82 24.93 -15.32 -3.92
C LEU A 82 26.31 -15.36 -4.61
N PRO A 83 27.16 -16.38 -4.39
CA PRO A 83 28.46 -16.45 -5.09
C PRO A 83 28.36 -16.51 -6.62
N ARG A 84 27.25 -17.04 -7.17
CA ARG A 84 27.00 -17.07 -8.63
C ARG A 84 26.42 -15.76 -9.15
N LEU A 85 25.72 -15.00 -8.30
CA LEU A 85 25.09 -13.73 -8.65
C LEU A 85 26.10 -12.55 -8.63
N LEU A 86 27.00 -12.51 -7.66
CA LEU A 86 27.93 -11.41 -7.45
C LEU A 86 28.81 -11.06 -8.66
N PRO A 87 29.31 -12.02 -9.46
CA PRO A 87 30.07 -11.69 -10.68
C PRO A 87 29.31 -10.82 -11.67
N VAL A 88 27.97 -11.02 -11.79
CA VAL A 88 27.10 -10.22 -12.67
C VAL A 88 26.97 -8.79 -12.16
N TYR A 89 26.76 -8.62 -10.85
CA TYR A 89 26.76 -7.28 -10.24
C TYR A 89 28.10 -6.57 -10.42
N ALA A 90 29.20 -7.26 -10.18
CA ALA A 90 30.54 -6.70 -10.40
C ALA A 90 30.77 -6.28 -11.86
N GLU A 91 30.23 -7.01 -12.84
CA GLU A 91 30.27 -6.65 -14.26
C GLU A 91 29.51 -5.34 -14.52
N VAL A 92 28.29 -5.18 -13.97
CA VAL A 92 27.49 -3.95 -14.08
C VAL A 92 28.22 -2.77 -13.46
N LEU A 93 28.77 -2.92 -12.25
CA LEU A 93 29.50 -1.86 -11.56
C LEU A 93 30.75 -1.42 -12.35
N ARG A 94 31.51 -2.38 -12.88
CA ARG A 94 32.68 -2.06 -13.77
C ARG A 94 32.25 -1.32 -15.03
N SER A 95 31.12 -1.70 -15.61
CA SER A 95 30.62 -1.05 -16.84
C SER A 95 30.22 0.40 -16.57
N LEU A 96 29.52 0.65 -15.46
CA LEU A 96 29.14 1.99 -15.00
C LEU A 96 30.38 2.84 -14.67
N ALA A 97 31.35 2.27 -13.94
CA ALA A 97 32.60 2.96 -13.61
C ALA A 97 33.42 3.34 -14.88
N ARG A 98 33.51 2.45 -15.87
CA ARG A 98 34.17 2.73 -17.18
C ARG A 98 33.42 3.81 -17.96
N ALA A 99 32.11 3.91 -17.83
CA ALA A 99 31.30 4.96 -18.44
C ALA A 99 31.46 6.32 -17.72
N GLY A 100 32.12 6.33 -16.54
CA GLY A 100 32.45 7.51 -15.76
C GLY A 100 31.46 7.80 -14.64
N ALA A 101 30.63 6.84 -14.23
CA ALA A 101 29.84 6.96 -13.04
C ALA A 101 30.73 6.96 -11.80
N THR A 102 30.57 7.96 -10.94
CA THR A 102 31.34 8.10 -9.69
C THR A 102 30.66 7.42 -8.52
N TRP A 103 29.34 7.31 -8.55
CA TRP A 103 28.49 6.67 -7.56
C TRP A 103 27.53 5.68 -8.21
N VAL A 104 27.21 4.62 -7.46
CA VAL A 104 26.05 3.75 -7.68
C VAL A 104 25.27 3.64 -6.38
N GLN A 105 23.96 3.56 -6.49
CA GLN A 105 23.07 3.26 -5.38
C GLN A 105 22.64 1.80 -5.45
N LEU A 106 22.80 1.08 -4.34
CA LEU A 106 22.30 -0.29 -4.18
C LEU A 106 21.20 -0.29 -3.11
N ASP A 107 19.99 -0.56 -3.54
CA ASP A 107 18.81 -0.58 -2.67
C ASP A 107 18.70 -1.93 -1.97
N GLU A 108 18.82 -1.93 -0.67
CA GLU A 108 18.71 -3.12 0.19
C GLU A 108 17.57 -2.97 1.21
N PRO A 109 16.32 -2.92 0.74
CA PRO A 109 15.17 -2.74 1.64
C PRO A 109 14.98 -3.88 2.63
N CYS A 110 15.49 -5.08 2.37
CA CYS A 110 15.42 -6.18 3.34
C CYS A 110 16.21 -5.90 4.64
N LEU A 111 17.13 -4.92 4.67
CA LEU A 111 17.80 -4.48 5.90
C LEU A 111 16.86 -3.89 6.96
N VAL A 112 15.64 -3.50 6.59
CA VAL A 112 14.64 -3.02 7.55
C VAL A 112 13.65 -4.11 8.00
N THR A 113 13.83 -5.35 7.53
CA THR A 113 13.02 -6.52 7.91
C THR A 113 13.74 -7.40 8.92
N ASP A 114 13.08 -8.47 9.38
CA ASP A 114 13.73 -9.49 10.21
C ASP A 114 14.70 -10.30 9.35
N LEU A 115 15.98 -10.35 9.77
CA LEU A 115 17.01 -11.09 9.07
C LEU A 115 17.58 -12.21 9.95
N SER A 116 17.88 -13.35 9.33
CA SER A 116 18.68 -14.40 9.95
C SER A 116 20.17 -14.02 10.02
N ASP A 117 20.94 -14.76 10.80
CA ASP A 117 22.39 -14.54 10.89
C ASP A 117 23.10 -14.86 9.57
N GLU A 118 22.59 -15.84 8.81
CA GLU A 118 23.05 -16.18 7.47
C GLU A 118 22.83 -15.02 6.50
N ALA A 119 21.67 -14.36 6.57
CA ALA A 119 21.40 -13.18 5.75
C ALA A 119 22.32 -12.00 6.11
N ARG A 120 22.58 -11.77 7.40
CA ARG A 120 23.55 -10.75 7.84
C ARG A 120 24.97 -11.06 7.34
N ALA A 121 25.39 -12.33 7.37
CA ALA A 121 26.67 -12.75 6.81
C ALA A 121 26.74 -12.59 5.28
N ALA A 122 25.62 -12.85 4.58
CA ALA A 122 25.53 -12.64 3.14
C ALA A 122 25.73 -11.16 2.74
N TYR A 123 25.21 -10.21 3.53
CA TYR A 123 25.50 -8.78 3.33
C TYR A 123 27.00 -8.47 3.44
N ASP A 124 27.66 -8.93 4.51
CA ASP A 124 29.09 -8.71 4.68
C ASP A 124 29.89 -9.27 3.50
N HIS A 125 29.62 -10.50 3.08
CA HIS A 125 30.26 -11.10 1.92
C HIS A 125 30.00 -10.33 0.63
N ALA A 126 28.75 -10.00 0.31
CA ALA A 126 28.38 -9.32 -0.91
C ALA A 126 29.08 -7.96 -1.03
N TYR A 127 29.03 -7.15 0.01
CA TYR A 127 29.53 -5.78 -0.06
C TYR A 127 31.07 -5.70 -0.01
N ARG A 128 31.78 -6.68 0.54
CA ARG A 128 33.23 -6.79 0.36
C ARG A 128 33.60 -7.02 -1.11
N VAL A 129 32.87 -7.87 -1.82
CA VAL A 129 33.12 -8.12 -3.26
C VAL A 129 32.75 -6.91 -4.11
N LEU A 130 31.62 -6.25 -3.84
CA LEU A 130 31.11 -5.16 -4.67
C LEU A 130 31.85 -3.84 -4.47
N THR A 131 32.48 -3.61 -3.33
CA THR A 131 33.30 -2.42 -3.08
C THR A 131 34.76 -2.57 -3.53
N ASP A 132 35.19 -3.79 -3.92
CA ASP A 132 36.53 -4.09 -4.41
C ASP A 132 36.59 -4.19 -5.97
N VAL A 133 35.63 -3.60 -6.68
CA VAL A 133 35.63 -3.62 -8.16
C VAL A 133 36.64 -2.64 -8.74
N THR A 134 37.22 -3.00 -9.89
CA THR A 134 38.18 -2.15 -10.63
C THR A 134 37.68 -1.93 -12.06
N PRO A 135 37.55 -0.67 -12.53
CA PRO A 135 37.84 0.58 -11.81
C PRO A 135 36.89 0.82 -10.63
N PRO A 136 37.32 1.58 -9.60
CA PRO A 136 36.52 1.79 -8.41
C PRO A 136 35.31 2.68 -8.71
N ILE A 137 34.19 2.39 -7.99
CA ILE A 137 32.99 3.19 -7.98
C ILE A 137 32.49 3.29 -6.53
N LYS A 138 32.05 4.46 -6.11
CA LYS A 138 31.49 4.64 -4.76
C LYS A 138 30.10 4.00 -4.67
N VAL A 139 29.84 3.29 -3.59
CA VAL A 139 28.56 2.61 -3.32
C VAL A 139 27.79 3.34 -2.23
N MET A 140 26.55 3.76 -2.54
CA MET A 140 25.55 4.20 -1.58
C MET A 140 24.64 3.02 -1.27
N LEU A 141 24.74 2.49 -0.06
CA LEU A 141 23.77 1.50 0.46
C LEU A 141 22.49 2.23 0.85
N THR A 142 21.36 1.82 0.31
CA THR A 142 20.09 2.53 0.52
C THR A 142 19.06 1.61 1.16
N THR A 143 18.51 2.06 2.30
CA THR A 143 17.45 1.37 3.03
C THR A 143 16.24 2.29 3.17
N TYR A 144 15.04 1.73 3.13
CA TYR A 144 13.80 2.51 3.22
C TYR A 144 12.63 1.67 3.73
N PHE A 145 11.50 2.34 4.04
CA PHE A 145 10.25 1.83 4.59
C PHE A 145 10.30 1.45 6.07
N GLY A 146 11.40 1.71 6.75
CA GLY A 146 11.53 1.44 8.19
C GLY A 146 12.92 1.73 8.74
N GLY A 147 13.08 1.49 10.01
CA GLY A 147 14.37 1.58 10.71
C GLY A 147 15.22 0.32 10.55
N LEU A 148 16.53 0.47 10.67
CA LEU A 148 17.48 -0.64 10.64
C LEU A 148 17.30 -1.60 11.83
N GLY A 149 16.89 -1.11 13.01
CA GLY A 149 16.68 -1.93 14.19
C GLY A 149 17.88 -2.84 14.47
N ASP A 150 17.64 -4.14 14.66
CA ASP A 150 18.69 -5.13 14.96
C ASP A 150 19.73 -5.29 13.84
N ASN A 151 19.43 -4.81 12.63
CA ASN A 151 20.36 -4.88 11.50
C ASN A 151 21.28 -3.67 11.41
N MET A 152 21.15 -2.69 12.31
CA MET A 152 21.96 -1.46 12.29
C MET A 152 23.46 -1.76 12.33
N ALA A 153 23.88 -2.65 13.23
CA ALA A 153 25.29 -3.04 13.33
C ALA A 153 25.81 -3.70 12.05
N THR A 154 24.97 -4.47 11.36
CA THR A 154 25.30 -5.07 10.06
C THR A 154 25.49 -3.98 9.01
N ALA A 155 24.51 -3.09 8.83
CA ALA A 155 24.58 -2.03 7.81
C ALA A 155 25.78 -1.10 8.00
N LEU A 156 26.09 -0.72 9.24
CA LEU A 156 27.18 0.19 9.56
C LEU A 156 28.59 -0.42 9.38
N LYS A 157 28.72 -1.75 9.47
CA LYS A 157 29.99 -2.47 9.26
C LYS A 157 30.34 -2.64 7.79
N LEU A 158 29.38 -2.54 6.87
CA LEU A 158 29.62 -2.75 5.45
C LEU A 158 30.61 -1.71 4.92
N PRO A 159 31.55 -2.11 4.02
CA PRO A 159 32.60 -1.22 3.52
C PRO A 159 32.10 -0.25 2.45
N VAL A 160 30.86 0.22 2.56
CA VAL A 160 30.21 1.14 1.62
C VAL A 160 30.61 2.59 1.88
N HIS A 161 30.58 3.41 0.84
CA HIS A 161 31.01 4.80 0.88
C HIS A 161 29.93 5.73 1.42
N GLY A 162 28.67 5.33 1.31
CA GLY A 162 27.54 6.06 1.85
C GLY A 162 26.45 5.12 2.37
N LEU A 163 25.64 5.63 3.29
CA LEU A 163 24.46 4.94 3.85
C LEU A 163 23.27 5.90 3.83
N HIS A 164 22.19 5.46 3.19
CA HIS A 164 20.89 6.13 3.25
C HIS A 164 19.99 5.46 4.26
N ILE A 165 19.32 6.29 5.07
CA ILE A 165 18.35 5.85 6.10
C ILE A 165 17.04 6.62 5.98
N ASP A 166 15.93 5.94 6.24
CA ASP A 166 14.58 6.51 6.27
C ASP A 166 14.33 7.19 7.63
N LEU A 167 14.27 8.52 7.62
CA LEU A 167 14.00 9.35 8.80
C LEU A 167 12.54 9.85 8.87
N VAL A 168 11.69 9.39 7.97
CA VAL A 168 10.24 9.59 8.05
C VAL A 168 9.62 8.47 8.87
N ARG A 169 9.95 7.21 8.56
CA ARG A 169 9.46 6.04 9.28
C ARG A 169 10.16 5.77 10.59
N ALA A 170 11.46 6.11 10.69
CA ALA A 170 12.29 5.84 11.85
C ALA A 170 13.22 7.03 12.16
N PRO A 171 12.68 8.19 12.55
CA PRO A 171 13.48 9.38 12.84
C PRO A 171 14.44 9.21 14.03
N GLU A 172 14.10 8.34 14.96
CA GLU A 172 14.87 8.04 16.18
C GLU A 172 16.25 7.42 15.89
N GLN A 173 16.42 6.74 14.76
CA GLN A 173 17.71 6.09 14.42
C GLN A 173 18.82 7.10 14.06
N LEU A 174 18.50 8.37 13.74
CA LEU A 174 19.48 9.35 13.27
C LEU A 174 20.66 9.54 14.22
N ALA A 175 20.38 9.76 15.50
CA ALA A 175 21.42 10.03 16.49
C ALA A 175 22.41 8.86 16.65
N GLU A 176 21.89 7.63 16.65
CA GLU A 176 22.69 6.43 16.77
C GLU A 176 23.51 6.16 15.51
N VAL A 177 22.89 6.26 14.33
CA VAL A 177 23.59 6.11 13.03
C VAL A 177 24.70 7.17 12.90
N ALA A 178 24.43 8.42 13.23
CA ALA A 178 25.44 9.49 13.15
C ALA A 178 26.62 9.25 14.10
N ARG A 179 26.37 8.70 15.29
CA ARG A 179 27.41 8.38 16.28
C ARG A 179 28.26 7.16 15.89
N MET A 180 27.63 6.14 15.29
CA MET A 180 28.29 4.83 15.04
C MET A 180 28.88 4.69 13.65
N SER A 181 28.43 5.47 12.68
CA SER A 181 28.96 5.44 11.30
C SER A 181 30.37 6.03 11.25
N ARG A 182 31.18 5.55 10.28
CA ARG A 182 32.54 6.07 10.06
C ARG A 182 32.48 7.55 9.65
N ALA A 183 33.50 8.33 10.03
CA ALA A 183 33.55 9.76 9.79
C ALA A 183 33.54 10.09 8.28
N GLU A 184 34.22 9.27 7.48
CA GLU A 184 34.33 9.40 6.02
C GLU A 184 33.10 8.87 5.25
N GLN A 185 32.18 8.20 5.93
CA GLN A 185 30.96 7.66 5.30
C GLN A 185 29.93 8.76 5.11
N VAL A 186 29.52 8.98 3.86
CA VAL A 186 28.45 9.92 3.53
C VAL A 186 27.13 9.43 4.13
N LEU A 187 26.41 10.30 4.83
CA LEU A 187 25.07 10.00 5.31
C LEU A 187 24.03 10.63 4.38
N SER A 188 23.20 9.78 3.77
CA SER A 188 22.04 10.21 3.01
C SER A 188 20.81 10.13 3.92
N LEU A 189 20.23 11.30 4.20
CA LEU A 189 19.13 11.47 5.15
C LEU A 189 17.80 11.54 4.39
N GLY A 190 17.00 10.51 4.49
CA GLY A 190 15.66 10.40 3.91
C GLY A 190 14.65 11.18 4.73
N VAL A 191 14.56 12.50 4.54
CA VAL A 191 13.82 13.43 5.42
C VAL A 191 12.48 13.89 4.86
N ILE A 192 12.24 13.71 3.57
CA ILE A 192 10.98 14.04 2.89
C ILE A 192 10.26 12.74 2.55
N ASP A 193 9.00 12.62 2.95
CA ASP A 193 8.21 11.40 2.77
C ASP A 193 7.99 11.08 1.28
N GLY A 194 8.67 10.05 0.78
CA GLY A 194 8.51 9.54 -0.59
C GLY A 194 7.33 8.58 -0.76
N ARG A 195 6.62 8.23 0.32
CA ARG A 195 5.54 7.23 0.32
C ARG A 195 4.15 7.86 0.43
N ASN A 196 4.04 9.08 0.96
CA ASN A 196 2.78 9.79 1.19
C ASN A 196 2.76 11.14 0.47
N VAL A 197 1.64 11.84 0.51
CA VAL A 197 1.36 13.02 -0.30
C VAL A 197 1.32 14.32 0.50
N TRP A 198 1.70 14.30 1.77
CA TRP A 198 1.63 15.46 2.64
C TRP A 198 2.86 16.36 2.48
N LYS A 199 2.62 17.67 2.59
CA LYS A 199 3.67 18.69 2.65
C LYS A 199 4.46 18.54 3.96
N ALA A 200 5.78 18.66 3.89
CA ALA A 200 6.65 18.55 5.04
C ALA A 200 6.70 19.84 5.87
N ASP A 201 6.87 19.72 7.18
CA ASP A 201 7.27 20.85 8.05
C ASP A 201 8.80 21.04 7.93
N LEU A 202 9.21 21.94 7.04
CA LEU A 202 10.61 22.16 6.74
C LEU A 202 11.41 22.67 7.94
N ASN A 203 10.80 23.46 8.85
CA ASN A 203 11.47 23.89 10.06
C ASN A 203 11.73 22.75 11.04
N ALA A 204 10.79 21.80 11.17
CA ALA A 204 10.97 20.61 11.98
C ALA A 204 12.04 19.68 11.38
N VAL A 205 12.09 19.54 10.05
CA VAL A 205 13.14 18.79 9.36
C VAL A 205 14.51 19.41 9.61
N LEU A 206 14.67 20.72 9.42
CA LEU A 206 15.94 21.43 9.68
C LEU A 206 16.41 21.24 11.12
N ALA A 207 15.52 21.42 12.10
CA ALA A 207 15.87 21.24 13.52
C ALA A 207 16.40 19.82 13.82
N ARG A 208 15.92 18.81 13.08
CA ARG A 208 16.37 17.42 13.22
C ARG A 208 17.75 17.19 12.62
N VAL A 209 18.05 17.74 11.43
CA VAL A 209 19.26 17.41 10.68
C VAL A 209 20.45 18.33 10.98
N GLU A 210 20.23 19.58 11.40
CA GLU A 210 21.27 20.56 11.71
C GLU A 210 22.36 20.05 12.67
N PRO A 211 22.04 19.30 13.75
CA PRO A 211 23.07 18.76 14.65
C PRO A 211 24.05 17.80 13.95
N VAL A 212 23.58 17.05 12.95
CA VAL A 212 24.42 16.11 12.17
C VAL A 212 25.24 16.87 11.14
N VAL A 213 24.65 17.85 10.45
CA VAL A 213 25.34 18.68 9.47
C VAL A 213 26.46 19.50 10.12
N ALA A 214 26.22 20.03 11.35
CA ALA A 214 27.22 20.76 12.12
C ALA A 214 28.44 19.94 12.57
N SER A 215 28.40 18.60 12.41
CA SER A 215 29.50 17.69 12.78
C SER A 215 30.61 17.56 11.75
N ASP A 216 30.69 18.44 10.75
CA ASP A 216 31.68 18.45 9.66
C ASP A 216 31.66 17.18 8.78
N ARG A 217 30.52 16.49 8.77
CA ARG A 217 30.27 15.26 8.00
C ARG A 217 29.63 15.59 6.65
N GLU A 218 30.00 14.86 5.61
CA GLU A 218 29.30 14.94 4.33
C GLU A 218 27.90 14.33 4.45
N VAL A 219 26.87 15.15 4.19
CA VAL A 219 25.45 14.79 4.29
C VAL A 219 24.75 15.05 2.96
N VAL A 220 23.91 14.13 2.54
CA VAL A 220 23.00 14.27 1.41
C VAL A 220 21.57 14.26 1.93
N LEU A 221 20.74 15.24 1.56
CA LEU A 221 19.32 15.23 1.82
C LEU A 221 18.61 14.47 0.69
N ALA A 222 17.67 13.62 1.05
CA ALA A 222 16.97 12.76 0.11
C ALA A 222 15.49 12.57 0.50
N PRO A 223 14.63 12.10 -0.43
CA PRO A 223 13.36 11.49 -0.05
C PRO A 223 13.61 10.22 0.77
N SER A 224 12.67 9.84 1.61
CA SER A 224 12.77 8.63 2.46
C SER A 224 12.83 7.33 1.65
N CYS A 225 12.26 7.34 0.44
CA CYS A 225 12.30 6.27 -0.55
C CYS A 225 12.11 6.88 -1.96
N SER A 226 12.02 6.02 -2.98
CA SER A 226 11.74 6.47 -4.35
C SER A 226 10.44 7.27 -4.45
N LEU A 227 10.46 8.41 -5.13
CA LEU A 227 9.27 9.22 -5.43
C LEU A 227 8.33 8.55 -6.46
N LEU A 228 8.67 7.35 -6.97
CA LEU A 228 7.78 6.51 -7.76
C LEU A 228 6.43 6.23 -7.05
N HIS A 229 6.43 6.26 -5.72
CA HIS A 229 5.26 5.94 -4.89
C HIS A 229 4.34 7.15 -4.64
N THR A 230 4.73 8.34 -5.10
CA THR A 230 3.92 9.56 -5.04
C THR A 230 3.51 10.01 -6.45
N PRO A 231 2.37 10.71 -6.60
CA PRO A 231 2.02 11.32 -7.88
C PRO A 231 3.07 12.34 -8.33
N ILE A 232 3.14 12.62 -9.63
CA ILE A 232 4.23 13.42 -10.21
C ILE A 232 4.13 14.90 -9.82
N ASP A 233 3.02 15.56 -10.17
CA ASP A 233 2.90 17.02 -10.08
C ASP A 233 1.52 17.46 -9.60
N LEU A 234 1.49 18.18 -8.49
CA LEU A 234 0.28 18.71 -7.86
C LEU A 234 -0.36 19.84 -8.68
N GLU A 235 0.40 20.55 -9.50
CA GLU A 235 -0.16 21.64 -10.32
C GLU A 235 -1.16 21.16 -11.36
N ARG A 236 -1.09 19.89 -11.74
CA ARG A 236 -2.09 19.25 -12.61
C ARG A 236 -3.46 19.07 -11.97
N GLU A 237 -3.55 19.19 -10.67
CA GLU A 237 -4.80 19.10 -9.90
C GLU A 237 -5.50 20.45 -9.83
N THR A 238 -6.13 20.85 -10.94
CA THR A 238 -6.78 22.16 -11.08
C THR A 238 -8.19 22.24 -10.45
N ALA A 239 -8.75 21.10 -10.06
CA ALA A 239 -10.10 21.01 -9.49
C ALA A 239 -10.12 20.72 -7.98
N LEU A 240 -8.96 20.55 -7.36
CA LEU A 240 -8.88 20.38 -5.91
C LEU A 240 -9.25 21.67 -5.18
N ASP A 241 -9.91 21.49 -4.03
CA ASP A 241 -10.12 22.58 -3.09
C ASP A 241 -8.77 23.24 -2.73
N PRO A 242 -8.67 24.58 -2.75
CA PRO A 242 -7.40 25.27 -2.54
C PRO A 242 -6.72 24.98 -1.20
N ASP A 243 -7.50 24.85 -0.10
CA ASP A 243 -6.95 24.54 1.20
C ASP A 243 -6.35 23.13 1.22
N ILE A 244 -7.08 22.13 0.67
CA ILE A 244 -6.60 20.75 0.60
C ILE A 244 -5.36 20.68 -0.30
N LYS A 245 -5.38 21.37 -1.45
CA LYS A 245 -4.22 21.44 -2.36
C LYS A 245 -2.99 22.00 -1.66
N ASP A 246 -3.15 23.04 -0.83
CA ASP A 246 -2.03 23.63 -0.09
C ASP A 246 -1.37 22.67 0.91
N TRP A 247 -2.12 21.69 1.44
CA TRP A 247 -1.58 20.69 2.38
C TRP A 247 -0.79 19.57 1.72
N LEU A 248 -0.83 19.47 0.38
CA LEU A 248 -0.24 18.37 -0.38
C LEU A 248 1.12 18.76 -0.98
N ALA A 249 1.94 17.74 -1.19
CA ALA A 249 3.17 17.80 -1.96
C ALA A 249 3.34 16.48 -2.74
N PHE A 250 3.40 16.58 -4.08
CA PHE A 250 3.70 15.45 -4.96
C PHE A 250 5.20 15.43 -5.30
N ALA A 251 5.65 14.56 -6.19
CA ALA A 251 7.06 14.34 -6.42
C ALA A 251 7.84 15.62 -6.77
N GLU A 252 7.33 16.48 -7.66
CA GLU A 252 7.97 17.74 -8.02
C GLU A 252 8.04 18.70 -6.84
N GLN A 253 6.96 18.83 -6.06
CA GLN A 253 6.93 19.67 -4.87
C GLN A 253 7.89 19.14 -3.78
N LYS A 254 8.00 17.82 -3.62
CA LYS A 254 8.94 17.20 -2.67
C LYS A 254 10.41 17.44 -3.06
N VAL A 255 10.73 17.46 -4.35
CA VAL A 255 12.05 17.88 -4.83
C VAL A 255 12.31 19.35 -4.52
N ALA A 256 11.30 20.22 -4.67
CA ALA A 256 11.43 21.63 -4.29
C ALA A 256 11.63 21.80 -2.77
N GLU A 257 10.95 21.01 -1.93
CA GLU A 257 11.18 20.96 -0.47
C GLU A 257 12.63 20.58 -0.14
N LEU A 258 13.19 19.57 -0.80
CA LEU A 258 14.60 19.17 -0.63
C LEU A 258 15.57 20.28 -1.06
N ALA A 259 15.30 20.95 -2.19
CA ALA A 259 16.11 22.09 -2.64
C ALA A 259 16.09 23.26 -1.65
N THR A 260 14.92 23.54 -1.06
CA THR A 260 14.77 24.56 -0.01
C THR A 260 15.56 24.20 1.24
N LEU A 261 15.49 22.96 1.71
CA LEU A 261 16.27 22.47 2.84
C LEU A 261 17.78 22.56 2.58
N ALA A 262 18.24 22.17 1.39
CA ALA A 262 19.64 22.25 1.01
C ALA A 262 20.15 23.71 0.99
N ARG A 263 19.36 24.63 0.44
CA ARG A 263 19.69 26.08 0.48
C ARG A 263 19.71 26.63 1.92
N ALA A 264 18.75 26.21 2.76
CA ALA A 264 18.74 26.61 4.18
C ALA A 264 20.02 26.21 4.92
N LEU A 265 20.54 25.01 4.64
CA LEU A 265 21.76 24.51 5.28
C LEU A 265 23.05 25.13 4.71
N ASN A 266 23.09 25.42 3.40
CA ASN A 266 24.29 25.97 2.73
C ASN A 266 24.37 27.51 2.82
N GLU A 267 23.24 28.20 2.72
CA GLU A 267 23.15 29.66 2.62
C GLU A 267 22.56 30.30 3.88
N GLY A 268 22.04 29.51 4.80
CA GLY A 268 21.36 29.93 6.01
C GLY A 268 19.84 30.05 5.82
N ARG A 269 19.10 29.89 6.93
CA ARG A 269 17.61 29.93 6.93
C ARG A 269 17.02 31.26 6.41
N ALA A 270 17.77 32.36 6.52
CA ALA A 270 17.33 33.66 6.02
C ALA A 270 17.16 33.71 4.50
N ALA A 271 17.97 32.94 3.76
CA ALA A 271 17.91 32.88 2.30
C ALA A 271 16.62 32.21 1.76
N VAL A 272 15.92 31.43 2.58
CA VAL A 272 14.70 30.69 2.24
C VAL A 272 13.57 30.96 3.24
N LYS A 273 13.60 32.10 3.89
CA LYS A 273 12.64 32.40 4.96
C LYS A 273 11.19 32.34 4.50
N ALA A 274 10.90 32.82 3.31
CA ALA A 274 9.54 32.81 2.76
C ALA A 274 8.99 31.39 2.56
N GLU A 275 9.82 30.49 2.05
CA GLU A 275 9.45 29.08 1.83
C GLU A 275 9.25 28.36 3.17
N LEU A 276 10.10 28.64 4.17
CA LEU A 276 9.97 28.06 5.51
C LEU A 276 8.70 28.55 6.22
N ASP A 277 8.41 29.84 6.14
CA ASP A 277 7.20 30.43 6.70
C ASP A 277 5.93 29.86 6.03
N ALA A 278 5.94 29.72 4.71
CA ALA A 278 4.84 29.12 3.94
C ALA A 278 4.60 27.64 4.33
N SER A 279 5.66 26.86 4.46
CA SER A 279 5.58 25.46 4.92
C SER A 279 4.95 25.37 6.31
N THR A 280 5.43 26.19 7.25
CA THR A 280 4.89 26.21 8.62
C THR A 280 3.42 26.64 8.64
N ALA A 281 3.04 27.67 7.86
CA ALA A 281 1.67 28.14 7.77
C ALA A 281 0.73 27.05 7.20
N SER A 282 1.14 26.35 6.15
CA SER A 282 0.39 25.26 5.55
C SER A 282 0.16 24.10 6.53
N VAL A 283 1.21 23.65 7.21
CA VAL A 283 1.10 22.57 8.21
C VAL A 283 0.22 22.98 9.39
N ALA A 284 0.34 24.23 9.86
CA ALA A 284 -0.49 24.76 10.93
C ALA A 284 -1.96 24.88 10.51
N SER A 285 -2.24 25.34 9.28
CA SER A 285 -3.59 25.47 8.76
C SER A 285 -4.27 24.10 8.65
N ARG A 286 -3.56 23.07 8.18
CA ARG A 286 -4.05 21.69 8.14
C ARG A 286 -4.41 21.20 9.55
N ARG A 287 -3.51 21.35 10.50
CA ARG A 287 -3.69 20.85 11.88
C ARG A 287 -4.93 21.44 12.58
N THR A 288 -5.25 22.71 12.32
CA THR A 288 -6.34 23.43 12.98
C THR A 288 -7.63 23.50 12.18
N SER A 289 -7.64 22.98 10.96
CA SER A 289 -8.81 23.07 10.07
C SER A 289 -10.02 22.28 10.62
N PRO A 290 -11.21 22.89 10.68
CA PRO A 290 -12.43 22.15 11.03
C PRO A 290 -12.85 21.11 9.98
N ARG A 291 -12.25 21.13 8.79
CA ARG A 291 -12.46 20.11 7.76
C ARG A 291 -11.72 18.80 8.09
N ILE A 292 -10.67 18.88 8.89
CA ILE A 292 -9.87 17.73 9.32
C ILE A 292 -10.48 17.11 10.58
N ASN A 293 -10.98 17.94 11.48
CA ASN A 293 -11.40 17.55 12.81
C ASN A 293 -12.92 17.71 12.96
N ASP A 294 -13.65 16.58 13.05
CA ASP A 294 -15.08 16.54 13.37
C ASP A 294 -15.26 16.03 14.81
N PRO A 295 -15.68 16.90 15.75
CA PRO A 295 -15.86 16.49 17.15
C PRO A 295 -16.82 15.34 17.35
N LYS A 296 -17.83 15.16 16.46
CA LYS A 296 -18.78 14.05 16.54
C LYS A 296 -18.11 12.72 16.17
N VAL A 297 -17.29 12.75 15.12
CA VAL A 297 -16.51 11.57 14.69
C VAL A 297 -15.51 11.20 15.78
N GLN A 298 -14.77 12.19 16.31
CA GLN A 298 -13.78 11.96 17.36
C GLN A 298 -14.43 11.40 18.65
N ALA A 299 -15.56 11.95 19.09
CA ALA A 299 -16.28 11.46 20.25
C ALA A 299 -16.75 10.01 20.06
N ARG A 300 -17.25 9.67 18.86
CA ARG A 300 -17.67 8.30 18.52
C ARG A 300 -16.46 7.34 18.46
N THR A 301 -15.34 7.80 17.92
CA THR A 301 -14.11 7.00 17.81
C THR A 301 -13.51 6.71 19.18
N ALA A 302 -13.64 7.63 20.12
CA ALA A 302 -13.14 7.49 21.49
C ALA A 302 -14.02 6.58 22.37
N ASP A 303 -15.17 6.12 21.88
CA ASP A 303 -16.03 5.18 22.61
C ASP A 303 -15.41 3.77 22.59
N GLU A 304 -14.91 3.33 23.74
CA GLU A 304 -14.24 2.05 23.93
C GLU A 304 -15.19 0.93 24.46
N ASP A 305 -16.53 1.11 24.35
CA ASP A 305 -17.45 0.07 24.77
C ASP A 305 -17.17 -1.25 24.02
N PRO A 306 -16.81 -2.33 24.74
CA PRO A 306 -16.53 -3.63 24.11
C PRO A 306 -17.73 -4.21 23.34
N ALA A 307 -18.95 -3.76 23.61
CA ALA A 307 -20.13 -4.17 22.87
C ALA A 307 -20.10 -3.71 21.40
N LEU A 308 -19.37 -2.64 21.08
CA LEU A 308 -19.26 -2.13 19.72
C LEU A 308 -18.54 -3.08 18.75
N SER A 309 -17.71 -4.00 19.26
CA SER A 309 -16.98 -4.99 18.48
C SER A 309 -17.46 -6.42 18.70
N ARG A 310 -18.68 -6.62 19.23
CA ARG A 310 -19.20 -7.95 19.52
C ARG A 310 -20.58 -8.16 18.87
N ARG A 311 -20.79 -9.34 18.31
CA ARG A 311 -22.09 -9.84 17.93
C ARG A 311 -22.89 -10.20 19.20
N LEU A 312 -24.22 -10.22 19.09
CA LEU A 312 -25.11 -10.52 20.23
C LEU A 312 -24.83 -11.91 20.81
N SER A 313 -24.66 -12.91 19.96
CA SER A 313 -24.38 -14.30 20.37
C SER A 313 -23.10 -14.82 19.74
N GLY A 314 -22.55 -15.90 20.32
CA GLY A 314 -21.44 -16.65 19.75
C GLY A 314 -21.82 -17.36 18.44
N PHE A 315 -20.82 -17.70 17.62
CA PHE A 315 -20.98 -18.28 16.28
C PHE A 315 -21.93 -19.48 16.23
N GLU A 316 -21.86 -20.41 17.18
CA GLU A 316 -22.69 -21.62 17.17
C GLU A 316 -24.20 -21.31 17.27
N ILE A 317 -24.57 -20.27 18.01
CA ILE A 317 -25.95 -19.81 18.12
C ILE A 317 -26.36 -19.12 16.83
N ARG A 318 -25.53 -18.20 16.32
CA ARG A 318 -25.79 -17.48 15.07
C ARG A 318 -25.97 -18.45 13.90
N ARG A 319 -25.08 -19.44 13.77
CA ARG A 319 -25.16 -20.48 12.74
C ARG A 319 -26.50 -21.20 12.71
N GLN A 320 -27.06 -21.55 13.89
CA GLN A 320 -28.35 -22.23 13.98
C GLN A 320 -29.51 -21.31 13.58
N VAL A 321 -29.46 -20.06 13.98
CA VAL A 321 -30.51 -19.07 13.65
C VAL A 321 -30.49 -18.75 12.16
N GLN A 322 -29.32 -18.54 11.59
CA GLN A 322 -29.11 -18.26 10.16
C GLN A 322 -29.53 -19.44 9.28
N ARG A 323 -29.21 -20.67 9.67
CA ARG A 323 -29.69 -21.86 8.95
C ARG A 323 -31.20 -21.93 8.86
N ARG A 324 -31.91 -21.60 9.94
CA ARG A 324 -33.37 -21.57 9.93
C ARG A 324 -33.95 -20.45 9.07
N ARG A 325 -33.33 -19.25 9.12
CA ARG A 325 -33.80 -18.11 8.33
C ARG A 325 -33.55 -18.29 6.83
N LEU A 326 -32.33 -18.68 6.46
CA LEU A 326 -31.88 -18.73 5.06
C LEU A 326 -32.34 -20.01 4.35
N SER A 327 -32.53 -21.11 5.10
CA SER A 327 -32.92 -22.43 4.55
C SER A 327 -32.09 -22.90 3.36
N LEU A 328 -30.79 -22.55 3.35
CA LEU A 328 -29.86 -22.91 2.28
C LEU A 328 -29.49 -24.39 2.34
N PRO A 329 -29.07 -25.00 1.20
CA PRO A 329 -28.57 -26.37 1.18
C PRO A 329 -27.30 -26.52 2.05
N PRO A 330 -26.86 -27.74 2.38
CA PRO A 330 -25.66 -27.97 3.19
C PRO A 330 -24.39 -27.35 2.60
N TYR A 331 -24.28 -27.25 1.28
CA TYR A 331 -23.17 -26.66 0.53
C TYR A 331 -23.73 -25.58 -0.41
N PRO A 332 -24.05 -24.38 0.10
CA PRO A 332 -24.64 -23.34 -0.71
C PRO A 332 -23.61 -22.75 -1.68
N THR A 333 -24.09 -22.38 -2.84
CA THR A 333 -23.29 -21.76 -3.89
C THR A 333 -23.51 -20.24 -3.94
N THR A 334 -22.44 -19.50 -4.16
CA THR A 334 -22.46 -18.03 -4.33
C THR A 334 -21.24 -17.61 -5.16
N THR A 335 -21.23 -16.38 -5.63
CA THR A 335 -20.03 -15.73 -6.20
C THR A 335 -19.41 -14.78 -5.20
N ILE A 336 -18.19 -14.31 -5.47
CA ILE A 336 -17.47 -13.37 -4.61
C ILE A 336 -18.23 -12.04 -4.53
N GLY A 337 -18.52 -11.39 -5.69
CA GLY A 337 -19.21 -10.09 -5.71
C GLY A 337 -19.24 -9.46 -7.09
N SER A 338 -18.12 -8.92 -7.55
CA SER A 338 -18.04 -8.22 -8.83
C SER A 338 -18.11 -9.17 -10.03
N PHE A 339 -18.81 -8.75 -11.07
CA PHE A 339 -18.82 -9.38 -12.38
C PHE A 339 -17.90 -8.62 -13.35
N PRO A 340 -17.46 -9.26 -14.47
CA PRO A 340 -16.53 -8.65 -15.40
C PRO A 340 -17.04 -7.31 -15.96
N GLN A 341 -16.20 -6.30 -15.94
CA GLN A 341 -16.43 -5.01 -16.56
C GLN A 341 -16.32 -5.18 -18.09
N THR A 342 -17.43 -5.44 -18.76
CA THR A 342 -17.48 -5.65 -20.21
C THR A 342 -17.10 -4.40 -21.00
N ALA A 343 -16.91 -4.52 -22.32
CA ALA A 343 -16.64 -3.37 -23.17
C ALA A 343 -17.80 -2.34 -23.13
N GLU A 344 -19.03 -2.84 -23.05
CA GLU A 344 -20.25 -2.04 -22.97
C GLU A 344 -20.33 -1.26 -21.67
N VAL A 345 -20.04 -1.90 -20.52
CA VAL A 345 -20.01 -1.24 -19.20
C VAL A 345 -18.94 -0.14 -19.18
N ARG A 346 -17.72 -0.44 -19.68
CA ARG A 346 -16.65 0.57 -19.76
C ARG A 346 -17.01 1.73 -20.68
N LYS A 347 -17.68 1.44 -21.81
CA LYS A 347 -18.14 2.46 -22.75
C LYS A 347 -19.18 3.37 -22.10
N ALA A 348 -20.24 2.80 -21.51
CA ALA A 348 -21.30 3.57 -20.85
C ALA A 348 -20.74 4.47 -19.75
N ARG A 349 -19.82 3.95 -18.91
CA ARG A 349 -19.13 4.75 -17.87
C ARG A 349 -18.32 5.90 -18.47
N ALA A 350 -17.59 5.66 -19.57
CA ALA A 350 -16.81 6.70 -20.23
C ALA A 350 -17.69 7.76 -20.91
N GLU A 351 -18.83 7.37 -21.48
CA GLU A 351 -19.80 8.28 -22.09
C GLU A 351 -20.50 9.14 -21.03
N HIS A 352 -20.86 8.55 -19.88
CA HIS A 352 -21.40 9.27 -18.73
C HIS A 352 -20.38 10.28 -18.19
N GLY A 353 -19.12 9.87 -17.96
CA GLY A 353 -18.06 10.75 -17.48
C GLY A 353 -17.72 11.92 -18.42
N LYS A 354 -18.08 11.81 -19.71
CA LYS A 354 -17.95 12.88 -20.73
C LYS A 354 -19.24 13.70 -20.91
N GLY A 355 -20.32 13.37 -20.18
CA GLY A 355 -21.61 14.02 -20.33
C GLY A 355 -22.34 13.68 -21.64
N VAL A 356 -21.96 12.59 -22.35
CA VAL A 356 -22.62 12.11 -23.57
C VAL A 356 -23.97 11.46 -23.25
N ILE A 357 -24.05 10.76 -22.12
CA ILE A 357 -25.29 10.26 -21.53
C ILE A 357 -25.46 10.88 -20.13
N ASP A 358 -26.70 11.12 -19.74
CA ASP A 358 -27.05 11.67 -18.44
C ASP A 358 -27.11 10.59 -17.34
N ASP A 359 -27.28 11.02 -16.09
CA ASP A 359 -27.37 10.15 -14.92
C ASP A 359 -28.51 9.13 -15.05
N ALA A 360 -29.67 9.52 -15.61
CA ALA A 360 -30.82 8.65 -15.76
C ALA A 360 -30.58 7.52 -16.76
N ALA A 361 -29.99 7.85 -17.92
CA ALA A 361 -29.62 6.87 -18.95
C ALA A 361 -28.53 5.92 -18.45
N TYR A 362 -27.54 6.44 -17.73
CA TYR A 362 -26.48 5.61 -17.13
C TYR A 362 -27.04 4.67 -16.05
N ALA A 363 -27.88 5.17 -15.14
CA ALA A 363 -28.53 4.35 -14.12
C ALA A 363 -29.45 3.27 -14.74
N ALA A 364 -30.17 3.59 -15.81
CA ALA A 364 -31.00 2.60 -16.52
C ALA A 364 -30.13 1.49 -17.14
N PHE A 365 -29.02 1.82 -17.77
CA PHE A 365 -28.06 0.86 -18.29
C PHE A 365 -27.52 -0.07 -17.20
N LEU A 366 -27.09 0.49 -16.04
CA LEU A 366 -26.57 -0.30 -14.93
C LEU A 366 -27.62 -1.23 -14.32
N ARG A 367 -28.90 -0.79 -14.25
CA ARG A 367 -30.00 -1.64 -13.82
C ARG A 367 -30.23 -2.81 -14.76
N GLU A 368 -30.14 -2.60 -16.06
CA GLU A 368 -30.27 -3.67 -17.05
C GLU A 368 -29.14 -4.70 -16.92
N GLU A 369 -27.87 -4.26 -16.75
CA GLU A 369 -26.73 -5.15 -16.52
C GLU A 369 -26.91 -5.96 -15.24
N THR A 370 -27.36 -5.32 -14.15
CA THR A 370 -27.68 -5.98 -12.89
C THR A 370 -28.76 -7.03 -13.09
N ALA A 371 -29.85 -6.71 -13.78
CA ALA A 371 -30.95 -7.65 -14.04
C ALA A 371 -30.47 -8.87 -14.85
N ARG A 372 -29.67 -8.66 -15.90
CA ARG A 372 -29.07 -9.75 -16.69
C ARG A 372 -28.19 -10.66 -15.83
N THR A 373 -27.41 -10.06 -14.95
CA THR A 373 -26.49 -10.79 -14.08
C THR A 373 -27.21 -11.59 -13.00
N VAL A 374 -28.26 -11.02 -12.39
CA VAL A 374 -29.12 -11.74 -11.43
C VAL A 374 -29.78 -12.92 -12.11
N LYS A 375 -30.41 -12.71 -13.27
CA LYS A 375 -31.05 -13.78 -14.06
C LYS A 375 -30.07 -14.90 -14.40
N ARG A 376 -28.85 -14.56 -14.84
CA ARG A 376 -27.82 -15.56 -15.17
C ARG A 376 -27.43 -16.41 -13.95
N GLN A 377 -27.31 -15.82 -12.77
CA GLN A 377 -26.99 -16.54 -11.53
C GLN A 377 -28.14 -17.50 -11.16
N GLU A 378 -29.40 -17.07 -11.33
CA GLU A 378 -30.56 -17.96 -11.14
C GLU A 378 -30.55 -19.13 -12.10
N ASP A 379 -30.30 -18.89 -13.39
CA ASP A 379 -30.26 -19.93 -14.43
C ASP A 379 -29.12 -20.94 -14.17
N LEU A 380 -28.01 -20.49 -13.56
CA LEU A 380 -26.91 -21.36 -13.12
C LEU A 380 -27.21 -22.10 -11.81
N GLY A 381 -28.30 -21.78 -11.12
CA GLY A 381 -28.70 -22.45 -9.90
C GLY A 381 -27.96 -21.98 -8.64
N LEU A 382 -27.36 -20.78 -8.63
CA LEU A 382 -26.68 -20.26 -7.44
C LEU A 382 -27.68 -19.98 -6.31
N ASP A 383 -27.32 -20.32 -5.08
CA ASP A 383 -28.20 -20.22 -3.91
C ASP A 383 -28.26 -18.82 -3.30
N VAL A 384 -27.13 -18.11 -3.26
CA VAL A 384 -27.01 -16.73 -2.77
C VAL A 384 -26.42 -15.87 -3.88
N LEU A 385 -27.12 -14.80 -4.24
CA LEU A 385 -26.82 -13.99 -5.41
C LEU A 385 -26.04 -12.71 -5.04
N VAL A 386 -25.44 -12.09 -6.05
CA VAL A 386 -24.82 -10.77 -5.97
C VAL A 386 -25.36 -9.87 -7.08
N HIS A 387 -25.35 -8.55 -6.88
CA HIS A 387 -25.83 -7.61 -7.90
C HIS A 387 -24.83 -7.36 -9.05
N GLY A 388 -23.54 -7.75 -8.88
CA GLY A 388 -22.51 -7.69 -9.91
C GLY A 388 -21.62 -6.44 -9.87
N GLU A 389 -21.95 -5.42 -9.09
CA GLU A 389 -21.14 -4.23 -8.79
C GLU A 389 -20.80 -3.36 -10.04
N PHE A 390 -21.70 -3.27 -10.99
CA PHE A 390 -21.45 -2.51 -12.25
C PHE A 390 -21.36 -1.00 -12.04
N GLU A 391 -21.95 -0.47 -10.97
CA GLU A 391 -21.85 0.93 -10.56
C GLU A 391 -20.46 1.30 -10.07
N ARG A 392 -19.63 0.33 -9.68
CA ARG A 392 -18.31 0.52 -9.09
C ARG A 392 -17.22 0.46 -10.14
N ASN A 393 -16.31 1.41 -10.10
CA ASN A 393 -15.08 1.38 -10.91
C ASN A 393 -13.96 0.67 -10.17
N ASP A 394 -13.84 0.96 -8.88
CA ASP A 394 -12.86 0.41 -7.96
C ASP A 394 -13.51 0.24 -6.59
N MET A 395 -13.16 -0.83 -5.86
CA MET A 395 -13.81 -1.17 -4.59
C MET A 395 -13.49 -0.17 -3.45
N VAL A 396 -12.41 0.60 -3.54
CA VAL A 396 -12.08 1.63 -2.55
C VAL A 396 -12.57 3.00 -3.00
N GLN A 397 -12.40 3.33 -4.29
CA GLN A 397 -12.86 4.60 -4.85
C GLN A 397 -14.36 4.80 -4.63
N TYR A 398 -15.18 3.79 -4.92
CA TYR A 398 -16.64 3.87 -4.78
C TYR A 398 -17.10 4.28 -3.38
N PHE A 399 -16.49 3.69 -2.34
CA PHE A 399 -16.82 4.03 -0.96
C PHE A 399 -16.26 5.39 -0.55
N GLY A 400 -14.99 5.65 -0.89
CA GLY A 400 -14.36 6.92 -0.54
C GLY A 400 -15.07 8.14 -1.14
N GLU A 401 -15.63 8.03 -2.37
CA GLU A 401 -16.42 9.12 -3.00
C GLU A 401 -17.72 9.45 -2.25
N GLN A 402 -18.18 8.57 -1.38
CA GLN A 402 -19.41 8.71 -0.61
C GLN A 402 -19.16 8.98 0.88
N LEU A 403 -17.92 8.88 1.33
CA LEU A 403 -17.49 9.16 2.69
C LEU A 403 -16.96 10.59 2.82
N SER A 404 -17.25 11.25 3.94
CA SER A 404 -16.57 12.50 4.32
C SER A 404 -15.12 12.21 4.70
N GLY A 405 -14.24 13.21 4.59
CA GLY A 405 -12.82 13.09 4.93
C GLY A 405 -11.95 12.54 3.80
N PHE A 406 -12.54 12.26 2.64
CA PHE A 406 -11.84 11.81 1.43
C PHE A 406 -11.80 12.89 0.36
N VAL A 407 -10.73 12.91 -0.42
CA VAL A 407 -10.63 13.69 -1.64
C VAL A 407 -10.05 12.84 -2.77
N PHE A 408 -10.53 13.10 -3.98
CA PHE A 408 -10.12 12.42 -5.20
C PHE A 408 -9.44 13.40 -6.14
N THR A 409 -8.37 12.94 -6.73
CA THR A 409 -7.55 13.67 -7.70
C THR A 409 -7.94 13.29 -9.13
N LYS A 410 -7.47 14.06 -10.13
CA LYS A 410 -7.67 13.74 -11.55
C LYS A 410 -6.42 13.15 -12.21
N ALA A 411 -5.25 13.62 -11.80
CA ALA A 411 -3.97 13.30 -12.43
C ALA A 411 -2.99 12.57 -11.49
N ALA A 412 -3.35 12.33 -10.22
CA ALA A 412 -2.47 11.74 -9.21
C ALA A 412 -2.31 10.23 -9.35
N TRP A 413 -1.88 9.78 -10.53
CA TRP A 413 -1.60 8.39 -10.81
C TRP A 413 -0.24 7.96 -10.26
N VAL A 414 -0.19 6.78 -9.64
CA VAL A 414 1.03 6.11 -9.23
C VAL A 414 1.13 4.75 -9.90
N GLN A 415 2.35 4.31 -10.18
CA GLN A 415 2.59 3.03 -10.84
C GLN A 415 2.17 1.88 -9.94
N SER A 416 1.42 0.92 -10.50
CA SER A 416 1.05 -0.32 -9.86
C SER A 416 1.93 -1.48 -10.35
N TYR A 417 1.87 -1.81 -11.64
CA TYR A 417 2.78 -2.78 -12.26
C TYR A 417 2.83 -2.58 -13.78
N GLY A 418 4.00 -2.78 -14.38
CA GLY A 418 4.20 -2.54 -15.81
C GLY A 418 3.71 -1.14 -16.20
N SER A 419 2.80 -1.04 -17.14
CA SER A 419 2.15 0.22 -17.55
C SER A 419 0.85 0.53 -16.79
N ARG A 420 0.40 -0.34 -15.88
CA ARG A 420 -0.79 -0.09 -15.08
C ARG A 420 -0.48 0.88 -13.94
N CYS A 421 -1.32 1.90 -13.84
CA CYS A 421 -1.31 2.85 -12.74
C CYS A 421 -2.61 2.76 -11.94
N VAL A 422 -2.55 3.17 -10.68
CA VAL A 422 -3.69 3.35 -9.78
C VAL A 422 -3.74 4.80 -9.31
N ARG A 423 -4.90 5.24 -8.89
CA ARG A 423 -5.12 6.58 -8.35
C ARG A 423 -5.78 6.45 -6.98
N PRO A 424 -4.97 6.24 -5.93
CA PRO A 424 -5.49 6.06 -4.60
C PRO A 424 -6.24 7.30 -4.12
N PRO A 425 -7.36 7.15 -3.38
CA PRO A 425 -7.97 8.26 -2.67
C PRO A 425 -7.04 8.81 -1.59
N ILE A 426 -7.27 10.06 -1.21
CA ILE A 426 -6.53 10.72 -0.12
C ILE A 426 -7.48 10.91 1.06
N ILE A 427 -7.19 10.32 2.20
CA ILE A 427 -7.91 10.52 3.46
C ILE A 427 -7.27 11.74 4.14
N TYR A 428 -7.94 12.89 4.07
CA TYR A 428 -7.40 14.14 4.58
C TYR A 428 -7.94 14.54 5.95
N GLY A 429 -9.09 14.00 6.37
CA GLY A 429 -9.78 14.38 7.60
C GLY A 429 -10.51 13.23 8.28
N ASP A 430 -11.26 13.54 9.32
CA ASP A 430 -12.10 12.58 10.03
C ASP A 430 -13.15 11.98 9.10
N VAL A 431 -13.32 10.64 9.19
CA VAL A 431 -14.17 9.90 8.25
C VAL A 431 -15.55 9.66 8.85
N SER A 432 -16.59 10.01 8.09
CA SER A 432 -17.98 9.70 8.40
C SER A 432 -18.78 9.36 7.15
N ARG A 433 -19.93 8.70 7.35
CA ARG A 433 -20.87 8.35 6.29
C ARG A 433 -22.07 9.30 6.32
N PRO A 434 -22.21 10.24 5.39
CA PRO A 434 -23.30 11.22 5.41
C PRO A 434 -24.64 10.63 4.94
N ARG A 435 -24.63 9.54 4.15
CA ARG A 435 -25.83 8.90 3.58
C ARG A 435 -25.58 7.43 3.24
N PRO A 436 -26.63 6.60 3.05
CA PRO A 436 -26.49 5.24 2.53
C PRO A 436 -25.76 5.19 1.19
N MET A 437 -24.91 4.17 1.01
CA MET A 437 -24.03 4.07 -0.15
C MET A 437 -24.46 2.98 -1.14
N THR A 438 -24.93 1.82 -0.62
CA THR A 438 -25.17 0.62 -1.42
C THR A 438 -26.62 0.12 -1.33
N VAL A 439 -27.38 0.61 -0.37
CA VAL A 439 -28.74 0.12 -0.04
C VAL A 439 -29.69 0.18 -1.23
N GLU A 440 -29.64 1.23 -2.06
CA GLU A 440 -30.51 1.36 -3.24
C GLU A 440 -30.24 0.27 -4.27
N TRP A 441 -28.96 0.02 -4.58
CA TRP A 441 -28.56 -1.03 -5.52
C TRP A 441 -28.91 -2.42 -5.00
N TRP A 442 -28.71 -2.65 -3.71
CA TRP A 442 -29.10 -3.90 -3.07
C TRP A 442 -30.63 -4.11 -3.16
N ARG A 443 -31.45 -3.11 -2.81
CA ARG A 443 -32.93 -3.19 -2.91
C ARG A 443 -33.38 -3.50 -4.33
N TYR A 444 -32.82 -2.82 -5.31
CA TYR A 444 -33.13 -3.08 -6.72
C TYR A 444 -32.79 -4.53 -7.08
N ALA A 445 -31.59 -4.98 -6.79
CA ALA A 445 -31.19 -6.35 -7.12
C ALA A 445 -32.05 -7.40 -6.40
N GLN A 446 -32.34 -7.21 -5.11
CA GLN A 446 -33.21 -8.11 -4.34
C GLN A 446 -34.65 -8.14 -4.90
N SER A 447 -35.15 -7.05 -5.49
CA SER A 447 -36.48 -7.03 -6.10
C SER A 447 -36.60 -7.90 -7.37
N LEU A 448 -35.49 -8.36 -7.91
CA LEU A 448 -35.43 -9.19 -9.14
C LEU A 448 -35.45 -10.68 -8.84
N SER A 449 -35.29 -11.10 -7.58
CA SER A 449 -35.15 -12.53 -7.20
C SER A 449 -35.69 -12.79 -5.81
N ASP A 450 -36.28 -13.97 -5.63
CA ASP A 450 -36.67 -14.51 -4.32
C ASP A 450 -35.49 -15.13 -3.54
N ARG A 451 -34.34 -15.34 -4.19
CA ARG A 451 -33.13 -15.84 -3.54
C ARG A 451 -32.45 -14.73 -2.74
N PRO A 452 -31.74 -15.05 -1.65
CA PRO A 452 -31.01 -14.05 -0.87
C PRO A 452 -29.99 -13.31 -1.75
N MET A 453 -30.02 -11.98 -1.71
CA MET A 453 -29.02 -11.11 -2.34
C MET A 453 -28.02 -10.62 -1.31
N LYS A 454 -26.73 -10.75 -1.57
CA LYS A 454 -25.69 -10.22 -0.69
C LYS A 454 -25.60 -8.69 -0.78
N GLY A 455 -25.57 -8.01 0.37
CA GLY A 455 -25.04 -6.67 0.47
C GLY A 455 -23.51 -6.73 0.37
N MET A 456 -22.91 -5.93 -0.53
CA MET A 456 -21.48 -6.01 -0.84
C MET A 456 -20.77 -4.74 -0.40
N LEU A 457 -19.80 -4.87 0.52
CA LEU A 457 -19.05 -3.76 1.12
C LEU A 457 -17.55 -4.04 1.06
N THR A 458 -16.76 -2.97 1.04
CA THR A 458 -15.32 -3.04 1.29
C THR A 458 -15.06 -2.75 2.76
N GLY A 459 -14.20 -3.54 3.37
CA GLY A 459 -13.87 -3.45 4.78
C GLY A 459 -12.96 -2.26 5.13
N PRO A 460 -12.95 -1.84 6.39
CA PRO A 460 -12.25 -0.64 6.84
C PRO A 460 -10.73 -0.73 6.66
N VAL A 461 -10.13 -1.90 6.85
CA VAL A 461 -8.69 -2.10 6.70
C VAL A 461 -8.27 -1.98 5.24
N THR A 462 -9.09 -2.51 4.33
CA THR A 462 -8.84 -2.42 2.89
C THR A 462 -8.97 -0.98 2.39
N ILE A 463 -10.01 -0.25 2.82
CA ILE A 463 -10.18 1.17 2.47
C ILE A 463 -8.98 1.99 2.96
N LEU A 464 -8.53 1.77 4.20
CA LEU A 464 -7.36 2.43 4.76
C LEU A 464 -6.09 2.14 3.95
N ASN A 465 -5.78 0.86 3.74
CA ASN A 465 -4.49 0.44 3.19
C ASN A 465 -4.31 0.79 1.70
N TRP A 466 -5.41 0.93 0.96
CA TRP A 466 -5.37 1.32 -0.46
C TRP A 466 -5.59 2.82 -0.69
N SER A 467 -5.49 3.62 0.35
CA SER A 467 -5.56 5.07 0.32
C SER A 467 -4.21 5.71 0.70
N PHE A 468 -3.99 6.96 0.30
CA PHE A 468 -3.02 7.82 0.98
C PHE A 468 -3.66 8.28 2.29
N VAL A 469 -3.05 7.92 3.40
CA VAL A 469 -3.64 8.13 4.72
C VAL A 469 -3.10 9.41 5.35
N ARG A 470 -3.94 10.11 6.10
CA ARG A 470 -3.52 11.22 6.97
C ARG A 470 -2.45 10.74 7.96
N ASP A 471 -1.52 11.62 8.29
CA ASP A 471 -0.35 11.35 9.14
C ASP A 471 -0.37 12.13 10.47
N ASP A 472 -1.44 12.88 10.74
CA ASP A 472 -1.63 13.69 11.93
C ASP A 472 -2.29 12.93 13.11
N GLN A 473 -2.70 11.67 12.85
CA GLN A 473 -3.19 10.73 13.87
C GLN A 473 -2.76 9.29 13.54
N PRO A 474 -2.78 8.37 14.53
CA PRO A 474 -2.48 6.96 14.28
C PRO A 474 -3.41 6.32 13.25
N ARG A 475 -2.86 5.44 12.40
CA ARG A 475 -3.65 4.69 11.39
C ARG A 475 -4.83 3.92 12.00
N ARG A 476 -4.66 3.37 13.22
CA ARG A 476 -5.70 2.71 13.98
C ARG A 476 -6.94 3.61 14.16
N GLU A 477 -6.73 4.87 14.51
CA GLU A 477 -7.85 5.81 14.72
C GLU A 477 -8.60 6.09 13.42
N THR A 478 -7.87 6.31 12.33
CA THR A 478 -8.48 6.50 11.00
C THR A 478 -9.25 5.24 10.56
N CYS A 479 -8.70 4.04 10.79
CA CYS A 479 -9.38 2.79 10.49
C CYS A 479 -10.67 2.62 11.30
N ARG A 480 -10.64 2.99 12.58
CA ARG A 480 -11.80 2.92 13.47
C ARG A 480 -12.92 3.86 13.03
N GLN A 481 -12.58 5.06 12.53
CA GLN A 481 -13.56 5.98 11.92
C GLN A 481 -14.23 5.35 10.69
N ILE A 482 -13.44 4.74 9.80
CA ILE A 482 -13.96 4.02 8.63
C ILE A 482 -14.84 2.85 9.06
N ALA A 483 -14.44 2.11 10.09
CA ALA A 483 -15.21 0.98 10.63
C ALA A 483 -16.61 1.39 11.11
N PHE A 484 -16.73 2.52 11.80
CA PHE A 484 -18.03 3.06 12.19
C PHE A 484 -18.87 3.51 10.99
N ALA A 485 -18.25 4.09 9.97
CA ALA A 485 -18.96 4.47 8.75
C ALA A 485 -19.51 3.24 7.99
N ILE A 486 -18.73 2.15 7.90
CA ILE A 486 -19.17 0.88 7.31
C ILE A 486 -20.23 0.21 8.18
N ARG A 487 -20.11 0.24 9.52
CA ARG A 487 -21.13 -0.26 10.44
C ARG A 487 -22.51 0.35 10.18
N ASP A 488 -22.56 1.67 9.94
CA ASP A 488 -23.82 2.35 9.63
C ASP A 488 -24.44 1.83 8.34
N GLU A 489 -23.63 1.53 7.31
CA GLU A 489 -24.10 0.92 6.08
C GLU A 489 -24.61 -0.51 6.29
N VAL A 490 -23.91 -1.29 7.11
CA VAL A 490 -24.31 -2.66 7.47
C VAL A 490 -25.67 -2.67 8.17
N ILE A 491 -25.90 -1.75 9.10
CA ILE A 491 -27.18 -1.59 9.80
C ILE A 491 -28.31 -1.20 8.83
N ASP A 492 -28.04 -0.28 7.90
CA ASP A 492 -29.03 0.16 6.92
C ASP A 492 -29.37 -0.95 5.91
N LEU A 493 -28.40 -1.78 5.50
CA LEU A 493 -28.64 -2.97 4.68
C LEU A 493 -29.53 -3.99 5.42
N GLU A 494 -29.25 -4.29 6.69
CA GLU A 494 -30.11 -5.16 7.49
C GLU A 494 -31.51 -4.59 7.62
N THR A 495 -31.64 -3.30 7.91
CA THR A 495 -32.92 -2.59 8.02
C THR A 495 -33.70 -2.64 6.70
N ALA A 496 -33.00 -2.60 5.58
CA ALA A 496 -33.59 -2.77 4.26
C ALA A 496 -34.06 -4.21 3.96
N GLY A 497 -33.63 -5.20 4.77
CA GLY A 497 -34.00 -6.61 4.66
C GLY A 497 -32.87 -7.55 4.25
N ALA A 498 -31.66 -7.08 4.09
CA ALA A 498 -30.51 -7.93 3.72
C ALA A 498 -30.30 -9.03 4.78
N ALA A 499 -30.34 -10.27 4.31
CA ALA A 499 -30.11 -11.44 5.15
C ALA A 499 -28.65 -11.89 5.14
N VAL A 500 -27.89 -11.48 4.13
CA VAL A 500 -26.47 -11.77 3.95
C VAL A 500 -25.75 -10.47 3.58
N ILE A 501 -24.69 -10.14 4.32
CA ILE A 501 -23.85 -8.94 4.05
C ILE A 501 -22.41 -9.39 4.03
N GLN A 502 -21.68 -9.06 2.96
CA GLN A 502 -20.27 -9.36 2.80
C GLN A 502 -19.43 -8.08 2.95
N ILE A 503 -18.39 -8.17 3.78
CA ILE A 503 -17.42 -7.10 4.05
C ILE A 503 -16.05 -7.63 3.69
N ASP A 504 -15.49 -7.16 2.57
CA ASP A 504 -14.26 -7.71 1.99
C ASP A 504 -13.01 -7.07 2.59
N GLU A 505 -12.12 -7.90 3.16
CA GLU A 505 -10.84 -7.45 3.72
C GLU A 505 -9.65 -8.00 2.92
N ALA A 506 -9.57 -7.60 1.67
CA ALA A 506 -8.50 -8.01 0.76
C ALA A 506 -7.09 -7.59 1.22
N ALA A 507 -6.99 -6.47 1.95
CA ALA A 507 -5.72 -5.87 2.35
C ALA A 507 -5.30 -6.17 3.81
N LEU A 508 -5.96 -7.08 4.51
CA LEU A 508 -5.62 -7.40 5.90
C LEU A 508 -4.16 -7.87 6.02
N ARG A 509 -3.75 -8.86 5.22
CA ARG A 509 -2.38 -9.38 5.23
C ARG A 509 -1.39 -8.39 4.60
N GLU A 510 -1.79 -7.68 3.57
CA GLU A 510 -0.95 -6.66 2.92
C GLU A 510 -0.54 -5.51 3.84
N GLY A 511 -1.34 -5.22 4.85
CA GLY A 511 -1.09 -4.16 5.83
C GLY A 511 -0.17 -4.56 6.97
N LEU A 512 0.32 -5.81 7.02
CA LEU A 512 1.24 -6.26 8.06
C LEU A 512 2.49 -5.39 8.10
N PRO A 513 2.94 -4.98 9.29
CA PRO A 513 4.24 -4.32 9.47
C PRO A 513 5.40 -5.19 8.97
N LEU A 514 6.51 -4.56 8.60
CA LEU A 514 7.68 -5.25 8.08
C LEU A 514 8.37 -6.13 9.13
N ARG A 515 8.25 -5.79 10.42
CA ARG A 515 8.78 -6.56 11.55
C ARG A 515 7.69 -7.41 12.18
N ARG A 516 7.97 -8.69 12.39
CA ARG A 516 7.01 -9.63 13.03
C ARG A 516 6.65 -9.21 14.45
N ALA A 517 7.55 -8.55 15.16
CA ALA A 517 7.29 -8.03 16.50
C ALA A 517 6.09 -7.05 16.54
N ASP A 518 5.80 -6.37 15.43
CA ASP A 518 4.73 -5.37 15.33
C ASP A 518 3.40 -5.97 14.80
N TRP A 519 3.40 -7.24 14.36
CA TRP A 519 2.23 -7.87 13.76
C TRP A 519 1.05 -7.97 14.72
N ALA A 520 1.30 -8.39 15.96
CA ALA A 520 0.24 -8.56 16.95
C ALA A 520 -0.51 -7.24 17.17
N GLY A 521 0.22 -6.13 17.37
CA GLY A 521 -0.40 -4.82 17.55
C GLY A 521 -1.20 -4.35 16.35
N TYR A 522 -0.74 -4.61 15.12
CA TYR A 522 -1.49 -4.32 13.91
C TYR A 522 -2.75 -5.18 13.80
N LEU A 523 -2.61 -6.49 13.95
CA LEU A 523 -3.71 -7.44 13.79
C LEU A 523 -4.80 -7.23 14.84
N ASP A 524 -4.44 -6.86 16.07
CA ASP A 524 -5.39 -6.58 17.14
C ASP A 524 -6.36 -5.46 16.74
N TRP A 525 -5.84 -4.29 16.33
CA TRP A 525 -6.72 -3.20 15.94
C TRP A 525 -7.40 -3.40 14.58
N ALA A 526 -6.77 -4.12 13.65
CA ALA A 526 -7.36 -4.40 12.33
C ALA A 526 -8.57 -5.33 12.46
N VAL A 527 -8.44 -6.39 13.26
CA VAL A 527 -9.53 -7.31 13.60
C VAL A 527 -10.64 -6.58 14.37
N GLU A 528 -10.29 -5.73 15.35
CA GLU A 528 -11.27 -4.91 16.07
C GLU A 528 -12.06 -4.02 15.11
N CYS A 529 -11.42 -3.35 14.16
CA CYS A 529 -12.10 -2.50 13.17
C CYS A 529 -13.07 -3.30 12.29
N PHE A 530 -12.69 -4.50 11.84
CA PHE A 530 -13.63 -5.38 11.13
C PHE A 530 -14.82 -5.74 12.00
N ARG A 531 -14.59 -6.13 13.25
CA ARG A 531 -15.65 -6.51 14.20
C ARG A 531 -16.60 -5.35 14.49
N ILE A 532 -16.10 -4.11 14.60
CA ILE A 532 -16.93 -2.90 14.73
C ILE A 532 -17.84 -2.79 13.50
N ALA A 533 -17.31 -2.91 12.30
CA ALA A 533 -18.11 -2.83 11.07
C ALA A 533 -19.19 -3.93 11.00
N ALA A 534 -18.88 -5.14 11.47
CA ALA A 534 -19.73 -6.34 11.34
C ALA A 534 -20.75 -6.53 12.48
N SER A 535 -20.58 -5.89 13.65
CA SER A 535 -21.31 -6.26 14.89
C SER A 535 -22.63 -5.56 15.09
N GLY A 536 -23.03 -4.62 14.22
CA GLY A 536 -24.25 -3.81 14.38
C GLY A 536 -25.56 -4.52 14.04
N VAL A 537 -25.54 -5.79 13.68
CA VAL A 537 -26.68 -6.56 13.16
C VAL A 537 -27.10 -7.68 14.10
N ARG A 538 -28.34 -8.15 13.92
CA ARG A 538 -28.92 -9.28 14.66
C ARG A 538 -28.25 -10.61 14.27
N ASP A 539 -28.47 -11.63 15.09
CA ASP A 539 -27.89 -12.97 14.89
C ASP A 539 -28.36 -13.65 13.60
N GLU A 540 -29.59 -13.32 13.15
CA GLU A 540 -30.17 -13.84 11.90
C GLU A 540 -29.47 -13.33 10.64
N THR A 541 -28.77 -12.20 10.70
CA THR A 541 -28.06 -11.64 9.56
C THR A 541 -26.68 -12.24 9.48
N GLN A 542 -26.40 -12.89 8.36
CA GLN A 542 -25.15 -13.60 8.12
C GLN A 542 -24.09 -12.64 7.57
N ILE A 543 -22.96 -12.54 8.26
CA ILE A 543 -21.82 -11.72 7.85
C ILE A 543 -20.80 -12.59 7.14
N HIS A 544 -20.53 -12.26 5.89
CA HIS A 544 -19.45 -12.83 5.10
C HIS A 544 -18.23 -11.92 5.10
N THR A 545 -17.06 -12.50 4.91
CA THR A 545 -15.85 -11.79 4.49
C THR A 545 -15.15 -12.53 3.36
N HIS A 546 -14.39 -11.81 2.55
CA HIS A 546 -13.58 -12.38 1.49
C HIS A 546 -12.12 -11.92 1.61
N MET A 547 -11.21 -12.85 1.36
CA MET A 547 -9.77 -12.61 1.29
C MET A 547 -9.23 -13.21 0.00
N CYS A 548 -8.49 -12.42 -0.77
CA CYS A 548 -7.93 -12.83 -2.05
C CYS A 548 -6.41 -12.67 -2.10
N TYR A 549 -5.78 -13.48 -2.95
CA TYR A 549 -4.39 -13.38 -3.39
C TYR A 549 -3.31 -13.35 -2.28
N SER A 550 -3.52 -14.02 -1.16
CA SER A 550 -2.55 -14.04 -0.05
C SER A 550 -2.34 -15.46 0.49
N GLU A 551 -1.20 -15.67 1.13
CA GLU A 551 -0.93 -16.80 2.00
C GLU A 551 -1.47 -16.45 3.39
N PHE A 552 -2.34 -17.27 3.98
CA PHE A 552 -3.08 -16.90 5.19
C PHE A 552 -2.63 -17.66 6.43
N ASN A 553 -1.80 -18.70 6.29
CA ASN A 553 -1.43 -19.59 7.39
C ASN A 553 -0.80 -18.86 8.57
N ASP A 554 -0.01 -17.83 8.31
CA ASP A 554 0.70 -17.05 9.34
C ASP A 554 -0.21 -16.10 10.15
N ILE A 555 -1.43 -15.81 9.66
CA ILE A 555 -2.42 -14.95 10.32
C ILE A 555 -3.79 -15.63 10.51
N ILE A 556 -3.88 -16.95 10.34
CA ILE A 556 -5.16 -17.67 10.35
C ILE A 556 -5.93 -17.50 11.68
N GLN A 557 -5.23 -17.38 12.79
CA GLN A 557 -5.86 -17.14 14.09
C GLN A 557 -6.53 -15.76 14.14
N SER A 558 -5.90 -14.73 13.58
CA SER A 558 -6.46 -13.38 13.50
C SER A 558 -7.65 -13.34 12.53
N ILE A 559 -7.60 -14.11 11.44
CA ILE A 559 -8.73 -14.27 10.53
C ILE A 559 -9.92 -14.91 11.26
N GLY A 560 -9.69 -15.97 12.04
CA GLY A 560 -10.73 -16.57 12.88
C GLY A 560 -11.28 -15.60 13.94
N ALA A 561 -10.43 -14.74 14.50
CA ALA A 561 -10.80 -13.72 15.48
C ALA A 561 -11.67 -12.58 14.90
N MET A 562 -11.75 -12.41 13.59
CA MET A 562 -12.70 -11.47 12.94
C MET A 562 -14.16 -11.84 13.24
N ASP A 563 -14.45 -13.08 13.60
CA ASP A 563 -15.78 -13.59 13.97
C ASP A 563 -16.82 -13.42 12.86
N ALA A 564 -16.42 -13.51 11.60
CA ALA A 564 -17.34 -13.60 10.48
C ALA A 564 -18.08 -14.95 10.48
N ASP A 565 -19.34 -14.97 9.99
CA ASP A 565 -20.12 -16.20 9.92
C ASP A 565 -19.69 -17.10 8.76
N VAL A 566 -19.21 -16.49 7.67
CA VAL A 566 -18.68 -17.19 6.48
C VAL A 566 -17.43 -16.48 5.99
N ILE A 567 -16.41 -17.26 5.71
CA ILE A 567 -15.15 -16.78 5.11
C ILE A 567 -14.99 -17.43 3.74
N SER A 568 -14.82 -16.62 2.69
CA SER A 568 -14.43 -17.11 1.38
C SER A 568 -12.97 -16.79 1.10
N ILE A 569 -12.22 -17.81 0.71
CA ILE A 569 -10.77 -17.72 0.51
C ILE A 569 -10.46 -18.23 -0.90
N GLU A 570 -9.61 -17.49 -1.64
CA GLU A 570 -9.07 -17.95 -2.91
C GLU A 570 -8.01 -19.04 -2.65
N THR A 571 -8.20 -20.24 -3.20
CA THR A 571 -7.33 -21.39 -2.94
C THR A 571 -6.63 -21.93 -4.19
N SER A 572 -6.80 -21.29 -5.35
CA SER A 572 -6.22 -21.80 -6.60
C SER A 572 -4.69 -21.76 -6.58
N ARG A 573 -4.09 -20.80 -5.91
CA ARG A 573 -2.63 -20.63 -5.78
C ARG A 573 -2.04 -21.39 -4.61
N SER A 574 -2.74 -21.45 -3.49
CA SER A 574 -2.31 -22.16 -2.28
C SER A 574 -2.44 -23.68 -2.39
N LYS A 575 -2.95 -24.21 -3.53
CA LYS A 575 -3.19 -25.65 -3.73
C LYS A 575 -4.00 -26.28 -2.58
N MET A 576 -4.87 -25.50 -1.97
CA MET A 576 -5.73 -25.91 -0.85
C MET A 576 -4.97 -26.20 0.47
N GLU A 577 -3.79 -25.66 0.66
CA GLU A 577 -2.99 -25.83 1.91
C GLU A 577 -3.70 -25.34 3.17
N LEU A 578 -4.74 -24.50 3.03
CA LEU A 578 -5.55 -23.98 4.14
C LEU A 578 -6.66 -24.95 4.60
N LEU A 579 -6.85 -26.05 3.94
CA LEU A 579 -7.82 -27.08 4.26
C LEU A 579 -7.14 -28.30 4.86
#